data_d52d989c5939637e71857138d40fd961
#
_entry.id   d52d989c5939637e71857138d40fd961
#
_cell.length_a   1.000
_cell.length_b   1.000
_cell.length_c   1.000
_cell.angle_alpha   90.00
_cell.angle_beta   90.00
_cell.angle_gamma   90.00
#
_symmetry.space_group_name_H-M   'P 1'
#
loop_
_entity.id
_entity.type
_entity.pdbx_description
1 polymer ?
#
loop_
_entity_poly.entity_id
_entity_poly.type
_entity_poly.pdbx_seq_one_letter_code
_entity_poly.pdbx_strand_id
1 'polypeptide(L)'
;MSKRVLITGGAGFIGSHLVRHFADHAQVTVLDDLRSGYARNLDGITCRFVRGSILDDAALREAMADAEEVYHLAAMISVPESVAKPAECAELNTEGTRRVLAAAVAAGARKVVLASSAAIYGDNPTVPKSESMSPEPKSPYAETKLAGERLLEACRQTHGLGTTSLRFFNVFGPRQDPRSAYAAAVPIFIAKALRHEPIGIHGDGGQTRDFVHVTDIVGALAYAGASADMHGTYNVGYGRSQSILELAQEILRLTGSKSAIEHLPPRAGDVRHSLASTERLLSAGWKPKSSVQSGLAETVEYFRQLKA
;
A
#
# COMPACT_ATOMS: atom_id res chain seq x y z
N MET A 1 -18.19 10.06 -21.80
CA MET A 1 -18.41 8.73 -21.17
C MET A 1 -17.71 8.75 -19.83
N SER A 2 -18.25 8.09 -18.80
CA SER A 2 -17.60 7.95 -17.49
C SER A 2 -16.35 7.07 -17.64
N LYS A 3 -15.25 7.45 -16.99
CA LYS A 3 -13.99 6.71 -16.93
C LYS A 3 -14.19 5.31 -16.36
N ARG A 4 -13.52 4.29 -16.92
CA ARG A 4 -13.61 2.89 -16.45
C ARG A 4 -12.29 2.48 -15.79
N VAL A 5 -12.41 2.07 -14.52
CA VAL A 5 -11.27 1.80 -13.65
C VAL A 5 -11.34 0.37 -13.12
N LEU A 6 -10.26 -0.40 -13.27
CA LEU A 6 -10.09 -1.67 -12.57
C LEU A 6 -9.16 -1.49 -11.36
N ILE A 7 -9.57 -2.00 -10.21
CA ILE A 7 -8.76 -2.04 -8.99
C ILE A 7 -8.61 -3.51 -8.56
N THR A 8 -7.44 -4.10 -8.75
CA THR A 8 -7.14 -5.42 -8.19
C THR A 8 -6.75 -5.27 -6.72
N GLY A 9 -7.23 -6.16 -5.85
CA GLY A 9 -7.05 -6.00 -4.40
C GLY A 9 -7.94 -4.89 -3.82
N GLY A 10 -9.07 -4.59 -4.47
CA GLY A 10 -9.96 -3.49 -4.11
C GLY A 10 -10.74 -3.69 -2.80
N ALA A 11 -10.86 -4.92 -2.29
CA ALA A 11 -11.46 -5.22 -0.99
C ALA A 11 -10.45 -5.12 0.18
N GLY A 12 -9.17 -4.87 -0.11
CA GLY A 12 -8.10 -4.66 0.86
C GLY A 12 -8.16 -3.27 1.53
N PHE A 13 -7.18 -3.01 2.41
CA PHE A 13 -7.06 -1.74 3.13
C PHE A 13 -6.96 -0.54 2.16
N ILE A 14 -5.88 -0.43 1.39
CA ILE A 14 -5.66 0.69 0.46
C ILE A 14 -6.69 0.65 -0.68
N GLY A 15 -6.93 -0.55 -1.23
CA GLY A 15 -7.84 -0.74 -2.37
C GLY A 15 -9.24 -0.21 -2.09
N SER A 16 -9.81 -0.48 -0.93
CA SER A 16 -11.17 -0.04 -0.58
C SER A 16 -11.31 1.49 -0.42
N HIS A 17 -10.23 2.17 -0.03
CA HIS A 17 -10.19 3.64 -0.05
C HIS A 17 -10.13 4.18 -1.48
N LEU A 18 -9.38 3.50 -2.37
CA LEU A 18 -9.30 3.87 -3.77
C LEU A 18 -10.62 3.62 -4.51
N VAL A 19 -11.32 2.50 -4.21
CA VAL A 19 -12.67 2.23 -4.74
C VAL A 19 -13.61 3.36 -4.34
N ARG A 20 -13.63 3.75 -3.06
CA ARG A 20 -14.46 4.87 -2.57
C ARG A 20 -14.13 6.19 -3.27
N HIS A 21 -12.84 6.45 -3.52
CA HIS A 21 -12.40 7.66 -4.22
C HIS A 21 -12.97 7.76 -5.64
N PHE A 22 -13.08 6.65 -6.35
CA PHE A 22 -13.55 6.65 -7.73
C PHE A 22 -15.06 6.45 -7.89
N ALA A 23 -15.77 5.96 -6.87
CA ALA A 23 -17.17 5.52 -6.97
C ALA A 23 -18.14 6.59 -7.51
N ASP A 24 -17.89 7.87 -7.20
CA ASP A 24 -18.80 8.97 -7.57
C ASP A 24 -18.52 9.54 -8.97
N HIS A 25 -17.41 9.17 -9.62
CA HIS A 25 -16.99 9.79 -10.88
C HIS A 25 -16.37 8.83 -11.92
N ALA A 26 -16.36 7.53 -11.62
CA ALA A 26 -15.93 6.49 -12.54
C ALA A 26 -16.78 5.22 -12.42
N GLN A 27 -16.76 4.40 -13.46
CA GLN A 27 -17.25 3.01 -13.37
C GLN A 27 -16.10 2.15 -12.80
N VAL A 28 -16.28 1.69 -11.57
CA VAL A 28 -15.26 0.93 -10.86
C VAL A 28 -15.56 -0.56 -10.92
N THR A 29 -14.59 -1.33 -11.41
CA THR A 29 -14.55 -2.78 -11.27
C THR A 29 -13.50 -3.15 -10.24
N VAL A 30 -13.83 -4.05 -9.32
CA VAL A 30 -12.92 -4.62 -8.31
C VAL A 30 -12.70 -6.09 -8.63
N LEU A 31 -11.44 -6.53 -8.67
CA LEU A 31 -11.04 -7.94 -8.68
C LEU A 31 -10.32 -8.25 -7.36
N ASP A 32 -10.90 -9.16 -6.55
CA ASP A 32 -10.32 -9.54 -5.26
C ASP A 32 -10.74 -10.98 -4.90
N ASP A 33 -9.81 -11.80 -4.44
CA ASP A 33 -10.08 -13.17 -3.98
C ASP A 33 -10.47 -13.25 -2.49
N LEU A 34 -10.44 -12.12 -1.79
CA LEU A 34 -10.71 -11.97 -0.35
C LEU A 34 -9.71 -12.72 0.55
N ARG A 35 -8.50 -12.99 0.07
CA ARG A 35 -7.45 -13.65 0.84
C ARG A 35 -7.03 -12.83 2.08
N SER A 36 -6.93 -11.52 1.94
CA SER A 36 -6.58 -10.58 3.01
C SER A 36 -7.52 -9.37 3.08
N GLY A 37 -8.34 -9.17 2.07
CA GLY A 37 -9.41 -8.18 2.01
C GLY A 37 -10.71 -8.69 2.61
N TYR A 38 -11.64 -7.77 2.83
CA TYR A 38 -12.96 -8.06 3.37
C TYR A 38 -14.03 -7.44 2.47
N ALA A 39 -15.04 -8.23 2.04
CA ALA A 39 -16.15 -7.72 1.23
C ALA A 39 -16.85 -6.52 1.89
N ARG A 40 -16.97 -6.52 3.23
CA ARG A 40 -17.54 -5.40 4.01
C ARG A 40 -16.81 -4.06 3.82
N ASN A 41 -15.56 -4.05 3.37
CA ASN A 41 -14.86 -2.81 3.06
C ASN A 41 -15.45 -2.07 1.86
N LEU A 42 -16.27 -2.76 1.07
CA LEU A 42 -16.97 -2.23 -0.11
C LEU A 42 -18.43 -1.90 0.19
N ASP A 43 -18.93 -2.16 1.40
CA ASP A 43 -20.32 -1.89 1.76
C ASP A 43 -20.66 -0.40 1.56
N GLY A 44 -21.82 -0.14 0.91
CA GLY A 44 -22.29 1.20 0.60
C GLY A 44 -21.47 1.91 -0.50
N ILE A 45 -20.62 1.20 -1.26
CA ILE A 45 -19.87 1.75 -2.38
C ILE A 45 -20.39 1.14 -3.69
N THR A 46 -20.77 1.98 -4.66
CA THR A 46 -21.16 1.50 -5.99
C THR A 46 -19.94 1.04 -6.77
N CYS A 47 -19.79 -0.27 -6.98
CA CYS A 47 -18.76 -0.87 -7.81
C CYS A 47 -19.21 -2.24 -8.34
N ARG A 48 -18.65 -2.68 -9.45
CA ARG A 48 -18.77 -4.07 -9.92
C ARG A 48 -17.73 -4.90 -9.21
N PHE A 49 -18.14 -5.91 -8.45
CA PHE A 49 -17.26 -6.81 -7.74
C PHE A 49 -17.13 -8.14 -8.49
N VAL A 50 -15.92 -8.50 -8.93
CA VAL A 50 -15.55 -9.80 -9.47
C VAL A 50 -14.72 -10.52 -8.41
N ARG A 51 -15.27 -11.61 -7.87
CA ARG A 51 -14.57 -12.44 -6.89
C ARG A 51 -13.65 -13.42 -7.61
N GLY A 52 -12.35 -13.22 -7.52
CA GLY A 52 -11.37 -14.08 -8.16
C GLY A 52 -9.93 -13.64 -7.92
N SER A 53 -9.00 -14.54 -8.19
CA SER A 53 -7.56 -14.25 -8.13
C SER A 53 -7.08 -13.60 -9.42
N ILE A 54 -6.03 -12.79 -9.33
CA ILE A 54 -5.29 -12.30 -10.50
C ILE A 54 -4.56 -13.42 -11.25
N LEU A 55 -4.52 -14.64 -10.68
CA LEU A 55 -4.02 -15.86 -11.31
C LEU A 55 -5.13 -16.63 -12.06
N ASP A 56 -6.39 -16.26 -11.90
CA ASP A 56 -7.52 -16.81 -12.64
C ASP A 56 -7.74 -16.00 -13.92
N ASP A 57 -7.41 -16.60 -15.05
CA ASP A 57 -7.51 -15.95 -16.37
C ASP A 57 -8.96 -15.59 -16.75
N ALA A 58 -9.95 -16.33 -16.28
CA ALA A 58 -11.36 -16.03 -16.57
C ALA A 58 -11.82 -14.80 -15.77
N ALA A 59 -11.57 -14.80 -14.46
CA ALA A 59 -11.89 -13.68 -13.58
C ALA A 59 -11.13 -12.41 -14.00
N LEU A 60 -9.85 -12.56 -14.38
CA LEU A 60 -9.02 -11.44 -14.82
C LEU A 60 -9.53 -10.84 -16.13
N ARG A 61 -9.88 -11.66 -17.15
CA ARG A 61 -10.48 -11.16 -18.39
C ARG A 61 -11.83 -10.49 -18.15
N GLU A 62 -12.68 -11.08 -17.30
CA GLU A 62 -13.96 -10.49 -16.92
C GLU A 62 -13.80 -9.12 -16.26
N ALA A 63 -12.89 -9.01 -15.29
CA ALA A 63 -12.66 -7.77 -14.58
C ALA A 63 -11.97 -6.69 -15.44
N MET A 64 -11.11 -7.11 -16.40
CA MET A 64 -10.35 -6.22 -17.26
C MET A 64 -11.16 -5.67 -18.44
N ALA A 65 -12.35 -6.24 -18.71
CA ALA A 65 -13.18 -5.83 -19.83
C ALA A 65 -13.43 -4.31 -19.78
N ASP A 66 -13.06 -3.62 -20.88
CA ASP A 66 -13.20 -2.18 -21.05
C ASP A 66 -12.42 -1.28 -20.06
N ALA A 67 -11.53 -1.80 -19.23
CA ALA A 67 -10.75 -1.01 -18.29
C ALA A 67 -9.79 -0.05 -19.03
N GLU A 68 -9.91 1.24 -18.74
CA GLU A 68 -9.01 2.28 -19.28
C GLU A 68 -7.79 2.48 -18.37
N GLU A 69 -8.01 2.38 -17.08
CA GLU A 69 -6.97 2.48 -16.06
C GLU A 69 -7.04 1.30 -15.09
N VAL A 70 -5.88 0.76 -14.78
CA VAL A 70 -5.72 -0.37 -13.87
C VAL A 70 -4.87 0.02 -12.69
N TYR A 71 -5.40 -0.13 -11.48
CA TYR A 71 -4.67 0.05 -10.23
C TYR A 71 -4.39 -1.33 -9.64
N HIS A 72 -3.14 -1.75 -9.73
CA HIS A 72 -2.74 -3.09 -9.33
C HIS A 72 -2.22 -3.11 -7.89
N LEU A 73 -3.11 -3.49 -6.93
CA LEU A 73 -2.81 -3.57 -5.52
C LEU A 73 -2.86 -5.02 -4.97
N ALA A 74 -3.45 -5.95 -5.72
CA ALA A 74 -3.50 -7.36 -5.31
C ALA A 74 -2.09 -7.94 -5.17
N ALA A 75 -1.74 -8.44 -3.97
CA ALA A 75 -0.45 -9.03 -3.69
C ALA A 75 -0.46 -9.78 -2.34
N MET A 76 0.47 -10.71 -2.13
CA MET A 76 0.91 -11.11 -0.81
C MET A 76 1.77 -9.97 -0.25
N ILE A 77 1.34 -9.36 0.86
CA ILE A 77 1.95 -8.12 1.41
C ILE A 77 2.83 -8.37 2.64
N SER A 78 2.73 -9.54 3.24
CA SER A 78 3.42 -9.88 4.49
C SER A 78 4.85 -10.35 4.22
N VAL A 79 5.86 -9.63 4.73
CA VAL A 79 7.27 -10.04 4.63
C VAL A 79 7.49 -11.40 5.32
N PRO A 80 7.04 -11.64 6.58
CA PRO A 80 7.22 -12.94 7.21
C PRO A 80 6.50 -14.08 6.47
N GLU A 81 5.30 -13.86 5.93
CA GLU A 81 4.60 -14.86 5.13
C GLU A 81 5.37 -15.17 3.84
N SER A 82 5.95 -14.16 3.19
CA SER A 82 6.76 -14.35 1.98
C SER A 82 8.02 -15.20 2.24
N VAL A 83 8.61 -15.08 3.44
CA VAL A 83 9.73 -15.93 3.86
C VAL A 83 9.29 -17.38 4.11
N ALA A 84 8.09 -17.56 4.71
CA ALA A 84 7.53 -18.89 4.95
C ALA A 84 7.04 -19.57 3.67
N LYS A 85 6.58 -18.78 2.68
CA LYS A 85 5.97 -19.26 1.43
C LYS A 85 6.53 -18.53 0.20
N PRO A 86 7.83 -18.63 -0.09
CA PRO A 86 8.46 -17.83 -1.14
C PRO A 86 7.93 -18.12 -2.54
N ALA A 87 7.64 -19.38 -2.86
CA ALA A 87 7.10 -19.80 -4.15
C ALA A 87 5.69 -19.20 -4.38
N GLU A 88 4.80 -19.28 -3.39
CA GLU A 88 3.46 -18.69 -3.45
C GLU A 88 3.52 -17.17 -3.59
N CYS A 89 4.47 -16.51 -2.90
CA CYS A 89 4.71 -15.09 -3.03
C CYS A 89 5.17 -14.72 -4.46
N ALA A 90 6.09 -15.48 -5.04
CA ALA A 90 6.57 -15.27 -6.40
C ALA A 90 5.45 -15.49 -7.44
N GLU A 91 4.67 -16.54 -7.28
CA GLU A 91 3.54 -16.83 -8.17
C GLU A 91 2.50 -15.69 -8.11
N LEU A 92 2.02 -15.33 -6.92
CA LEU A 92 0.99 -14.32 -6.80
C LEU A 92 1.49 -12.93 -7.21
N ASN A 93 2.65 -12.51 -6.72
CA ASN A 93 3.10 -11.14 -6.91
C ASN A 93 3.79 -10.92 -8.26
N THR A 94 4.61 -11.86 -8.74
CA THR A 94 5.35 -11.69 -10.00
C THR A 94 4.56 -12.20 -11.19
N GLU A 95 4.13 -13.48 -11.14
CA GLU A 95 3.35 -14.05 -12.24
C GLU A 95 1.96 -13.38 -12.34
N GLY A 96 1.31 -13.10 -11.19
CA GLY A 96 0.06 -12.35 -11.16
C GLY A 96 0.21 -10.97 -11.81
N THR A 97 1.28 -10.21 -11.50
CA THR A 97 1.55 -8.92 -12.16
C THR A 97 1.75 -9.08 -13.67
N ARG A 98 2.48 -10.11 -14.11
CA ARG A 98 2.67 -10.40 -15.52
C ARG A 98 1.32 -10.65 -16.24
N ARG A 99 0.41 -11.43 -15.61
CA ARG A 99 -0.94 -11.68 -16.16
C ARG A 99 -1.79 -10.43 -16.21
N VAL A 100 -1.76 -9.60 -15.17
CA VAL A 100 -2.47 -8.31 -15.15
C VAL A 100 -2.00 -7.41 -16.30
N LEU A 101 -0.69 -7.32 -16.54
CA LEU A 101 -0.13 -6.52 -17.64
C LEU A 101 -0.54 -7.08 -19.01
N ALA A 102 -0.46 -8.41 -19.20
CA ALA A 102 -0.89 -9.05 -20.45
C ALA A 102 -2.39 -8.80 -20.72
N ALA A 103 -3.24 -8.92 -19.71
CA ALA A 103 -4.66 -8.62 -19.83
C ALA A 103 -4.93 -7.14 -20.12
N ALA A 104 -4.18 -6.23 -19.49
CA ALA A 104 -4.30 -4.79 -19.73
C ALA A 104 -3.93 -4.41 -21.17
N VAL A 105 -2.85 -4.99 -21.70
CA VAL A 105 -2.45 -4.80 -23.13
C VAL A 105 -3.54 -5.34 -24.04
N ALA A 106 -4.04 -6.55 -23.79
CA ALA A 106 -5.08 -7.17 -24.63
C ALA A 106 -6.41 -6.41 -24.62
N ALA A 107 -6.75 -5.77 -23.49
CA ALA A 107 -7.96 -4.94 -23.34
C ALA A 107 -7.76 -3.50 -23.87
N GLY A 108 -6.55 -3.11 -24.29
CA GLY A 108 -6.25 -1.76 -24.73
C GLY A 108 -6.28 -0.72 -23.60
N ALA A 109 -5.97 -1.14 -22.39
CA ALA A 109 -5.87 -0.22 -21.25
C ALA A 109 -4.80 0.86 -21.52
N ARG A 110 -5.07 2.07 -21.07
CA ARG A 110 -4.19 3.21 -21.27
C ARG A 110 -3.09 3.29 -20.23
N LYS A 111 -3.37 2.87 -19.00
CA LYS A 111 -2.50 3.06 -17.85
C LYS A 111 -2.59 1.92 -16.84
N VAL A 112 -1.44 1.49 -16.33
CA VAL A 112 -1.34 0.59 -15.17
C VAL A 112 -0.50 1.27 -14.08
N VAL A 113 -1.05 1.36 -12.87
CA VAL A 113 -0.35 1.87 -11.68
C VAL A 113 -0.15 0.72 -10.69
N LEU A 114 1.11 0.43 -10.36
CA LEU A 114 1.50 -0.64 -9.43
C LEU A 114 1.74 -0.11 -8.02
N ALA A 115 1.13 -0.73 -7.04
CA ALA A 115 1.50 -0.58 -5.63
C ALA A 115 2.81 -1.34 -5.37
N SER A 116 3.94 -0.61 -5.43
CA SER A 116 5.26 -1.08 -5.05
C SER A 116 5.56 -0.77 -3.57
N SER A 117 6.80 -0.94 -3.11
CA SER A 117 7.15 -0.85 -1.69
C SER A 117 8.55 -0.30 -1.45
N ALA A 118 8.70 0.48 -0.38
CA ALA A 118 10.01 0.89 0.14
C ALA A 118 10.88 -0.30 0.63
N ALA A 119 10.29 -1.49 0.82
CA ALA A 119 11.05 -2.71 1.18
C ALA A 119 12.12 -3.08 0.14
N ILE A 120 12.01 -2.58 -1.10
CA ILE A 120 12.99 -2.75 -2.17
C ILE A 120 14.36 -2.16 -1.80
N TYR A 121 14.39 -1.13 -0.95
CA TYR A 121 15.64 -0.50 -0.50
C TYR A 121 16.40 -1.33 0.55
N GLY A 122 15.78 -2.37 1.12
CA GLY A 122 16.37 -3.23 2.12
C GLY A 122 16.80 -2.47 3.38
N ASP A 123 17.97 -2.84 3.90
CA ASP A 123 18.59 -2.28 5.10
C ASP A 123 19.68 -1.23 4.81
N ASN A 124 19.76 -0.72 3.58
CA ASN A 124 20.68 0.34 3.21
C ASN A 124 20.57 1.51 4.22
N PRO A 125 21.67 1.95 4.86
CA PRO A 125 21.59 2.96 5.92
C PRO A 125 21.36 4.39 5.41
N THR A 126 21.57 4.64 4.10
CA THR A 126 21.45 5.97 3.52
C THR A 126 19.98 6.46 3.56
N VAL A 127 19.75 7.64 4.10
CA VAL A 127 18.47 8.34 4.10
C VAL A 127 18.67 9.80 3.68
N PRO A 128 17.69 10.41 2.99
CA PRO A 128 16.45 9.83 2.50
C PRO A 128 16.67 8.82 1.36
N LYS A 129 15.75 7.85 1.22
CA LYS A 129 15.75 6.89 0.10
C LYS A 129 15.30 7.59 -1.16
N SER A 130 16.10 7.58 -2.21
CA SER A 130 15.73 8.10 -3.53
C SER A 130 15.55 6.98 -4.54
N GLU A 131 14.77 7.23 -5.59
CA GLU A 131 14.47 6.25 -6.63
C GLU A 131 15.71 5.89 -7.49
N SER A 132 16.76 6.73 -7.43
CA SER A 132 18.05 6.48 -8.11
C SER A 132 18.96 5.50 -7.35
N MET A 133 18.64 5.17 -6.10
CA MET A 133 19.41 4.21 -5.32
C MET A 133 19.27 2.80 -5.91
N SER A 134 20.35 2.05 -5.93
CA SER A 134 20.32 0.63 -6.30
C SER A 134 19.42 -0.15 -5.35
N PRO A 135 18.47 -0.96 -5.88
CA PRO A 135 17.63 -1.82 -5.05
C PRO A 135 18.45 -2.89 -4.32
N GLU A 136 18.14 -3.12 -3.05
CA GLU A 136 18.77 -4.13 -2.19
C GLU A 136 17.71 -4.98 -1.46
N PRO A 137 16.80 -5.69 -2.19
CA PRO A 137 15.73 -6.44 -1.55
C PRO A 137 16.28 -7.54 -0.64
N LYS A 138 15.75 -7.65 0.59
CA LYS A 138 16.20 -8.61 1.63
C LYS A 138 15.12 -9.66 1.95
N SER A 139 14.04 -9.71 1.18
CA SER A 139 12.97 -10.69 1.37
C SER A 139 12.31 -11.06 0.05
N PRO A 140 11.70 -12.25 -0.06
CA PRO A 140 10.93 -12.64 -1.25
C PRO A 140 9.86 -11.60 -1.62
N TYR A 141 9.17 -11.01 -0.64
CA TYR A 141 8.24 -9.91 -0.88
C TYR A 141 8.91 -8.72 -1.62
N ALA A 142 10.05 -8.25 -1.11
CA ALA A 142 10.75 -7.12 -1.70
C ALA A 142 11.28 -7.45 -3.12
N GLU A 143 11.76 -8.67 -3.33
CA GLU A 143 12.19 -9.17 -4.65
C GLU A 143 11.03 -9.19 -5.64
N THR A 144 9.84 -9.66 -5.23
CA THR A 144 8.67 -9.68 -6.10
C THR A 144 8.15 -8.28 -6.43
N LYS A 145 8.25 -7.31 -5.51
CA LYS A 145 7.91 -5.91 -5.79
C LYS A 145 8.87 -5.30 -6.81
N LEU A 146 10.16 -5.57 -6.68
CA LEU A 146 11.16 -5.14 -7.68
C LEU A 146 10.93 -5.81 -9.04
N ALA A 147 10.60 -7.10 -9.06
CA ALA A 147 10.26 -7.81 -10.29
C ALA A 147 9.02 -7.18 -10.97
N GLY A 148 8.00 -6.80 -10.19
CA GLY A 148 6.83 -6.08 -10.69
C GLY A 148 7.19 -4.75 -11.35
N GLU A 149 8.06 -3.93 -10.75
CA GLU A 149 8.54 -2.67 -11.36
C GLU A 149 9.23 -2.91 -12.70
N ARG A 150 10.07 -3.95 -12.79
CA ARG A 150 10.76 -4.34 -14.03
C ARG A 150 9.80 -4.82 -15.11
N LEU A 151 8.77 -5.58 -14.74
CA LEU A 151 7.72 -6.03 -15.65
C LEU A 151 6.92 -4.85 -16.22
N LEU A 152 6.59 -3.86 -15.40
CA LEU A 152 5.91 -2.64 -15.86
C LEU A 152 6.77 -1.86 -16.86
N GLU A 153 8.04 -1.67 -16.56
CA GLU A 153 8.96 -0.95 -17.46
C GLU A 153 9.15 -1.71 -18.79
N ALA A 154 9.34 -3.03 -18.74
CA ALA A 154 9.42 -3.86 -19.96
C ALA A 154 8.14 -3.77 -20.80
N CYS A 155 6.97 -3.84 -20.15
CA CYS A 155 5.67 -3.73 -20.83
C CYS A 155 5.51 -2.35 -21.50
N ARG A 156 5.93 -1.28 -20.84
CA ARG A 156 5.93 0.08 -21.40
C ARG A 156 6.79 0.15 -22.68
N GLN A 157 7.99 -0.39 -22.63
CA GLN A 157 8.94 -0.38 -23.74
C GLN A 157 8.44 -1.22 -24.94
N THR A 158 7.81 -2.37 -24.67
CA THR A 158 7.42 -3.33 -25.70
C THR A 158 6.05 -3.01 -26.32
N HIS A 159 5.09 -2.52 -25.52
CA HIS A 159 3.69 -2.36 -25.91
C HIS A 159 3.21 -0.90 -25.87
N GLY A 160 4.03 0.05 -25.42
CA GLY A 160 3.62 1.44 -25.28
C GLY A 160 2.59 1.70 -24.17
N LEU A 161 2.30 0.71 -23.32
CA LEU A 161 1.37 0.86 -22.20
C LEU A 161 1.92 1.88 -21.21
N GLY A 162 1.11 2.87 -20.82
CA GLY A 162 1.48 3.80 -19.76
C GLY A 162 1.62 3.06 -18.42
N THR A 163 2.79 3.15 -17.76
CA THR A 163 3.02 2.44 -16.49
C THR A 163 3.67 3.33 -15.46
N THR A 164 3.23 3.19 -14.19
CA THR A 164 3.83 3.87 -13.05
C THR A 164 3.91 2.93 -11.86
N SER A 165 5.04 2.90 -11.18
CA SER A 165 5.23 2.15 -9.93
C SER A 165 5.36 3.13 -8.76
N LEU A 166 4.57 2.94 -7.71
CA LEU A 166 4.59 3.77 -6.52
C LEU A 166 5.15 2.98 -5.33
N ARG A 167 6.36 3.32 -4.86
CA ARG A 167 6.98 2.73 -3.67
C ARG A 167 6.39 3.34 -2.42
N PHE A 168 5.41 2.67 -1.82
CA PHE A 168 4.81 3.13 -0.58
C PHE A 168 5.75 2.94 0.60
N PHE A 169 5.86 3.98 1.43
CA PHE A 169 6.46 3.91 2.75
C PHE A 169 5.43 3.39 3.76
N ASN A 170 5.52 3.74 5.03
CA ASN A 170 4.66 3.13 6.05
C ASN A 170 3.23 3.69 6.01
N VAL A 171 2.37 3.03 5.23
CA VAL A 171 0.97 3.44 5.09
C VAL A 171 0.18 3.11 6.34
N PHE A 172 -0.66 4.04 6.79
CA PHE A 172 -1.59 3.84 7.89
C PHE A 172 -2.94 4.52 7.61
N GLY A 173 -3.99 4.10 8.33
CA GLY A 173 -5.31 4.73 8.21
C GLY A 173 -6.48 3.82 8.62
N PRO A 174 -7.72 4.31 8.51
CA PRO A 174 -8.94 3.54 8.70
C PRO A 174 -8.96 2.24 7.88
N ARG A 175 -9.62 1.20 8.39
CA ARG A 175 -9.73 -0.15 7.77
C ARG A 175 -8.43 -0.96 7.71
N GLN A 176 -7.32 -0.48 8.26
CA GLN A 176 -6.13 -1.31 8.45
C GLN A 176 -6.37 -2.31 9.59
N ASP A 177 -6.29 -3.63 9.31
CA ASP A 177 -6.67 -4.65 10.30
C ASP A 177 -5.58 -4.85 11.38
N PRO A 178 -5.87 -4.56 12.67
CA PRO A 178 -4.94 -4.80 13.77
C PRO A 178 -4.78 -6.28 14.12
N ARG A 179 -5.66 -7.16 13.64
CA ARG A 179 -5.70 -8.59 13.96
C ARG A 179 -4.92 -9.44 12.96
N SER A 180 -4.46 -8.86 11.87
CA SER A 180 -3.57 -9.55 10.94
C SER A 180 -2.34 -10.06 11.70
N ALA A 181 -1.93 -11.28 11.43
CA ALA A 181 -0.73 -11.88 12.06
C ALA A 181 0.53 -11.03 11.89
N TYR A 182 0.52 -10.13 10.90
CA TYR A 182 1.62 -9.24 10.55
C TYR A 182 1.16 -7.77 10.52
N ALA A 183 0.24 -7.42 11.41
CA ALA A 183 -0.30 -6.06 11.46
C ALA A 183 0.80 -5.02 11.72
N ALA A 184 0.62 -3.83 11.15
CA ALA A 184 1.53 -2.71 11.31
C ALA A 184 1.40 -2.08 12.71
N ALA A 185 2.40 -1.30 13.12
CA ALA A 185 2.45 -0.69 14.45
C ALA A 185 1.23 0.20 14.75
N VAL A 186 0.82 1.06 13.81
CA VAL A 186 -0.28 2.02 14.02
C VAL A 186 -1.58 1.33 14.45
N PRO A 187 -2.17 0.38 13.68
CA PRO A 187 -3.42 -0.25 14.08
C PRO A 187 -3.29 -1.08 15.36
N ILE A 188 -2.13 -1.73 15.61
CA ILE A 188 -1.88 -2.49 16.84
C ILE A 188 -1.88 -1.54 18.04
N PHE A 189 -1.14 -0.43 17.96
CA PHE A 189 -1.00 0.52 19.08
C PHE A 189 -2.34 1.19 19.40
N ILE A 190 -3.10 1.60 18.38
CA ILE A 190 -4.44 2.16 18.58
C ILE A 190 -5.37 1.14 19.24
N ALA A 191 -5.40 -0.10 18.74
CA ALA A 191 -6.27 -1.14 19.29
C ALA A 191 -5.93 -1.46 20.77
N LYS A 192 -4.65 -1.53 21.10
CA LYS A 192 -4.18 -1.75 22.49
C LYS A 192 -4.48 -0.54 23.38
N ALA A 193 -4.16 0.66 22.94
CA ALA A 193 -4.43 1.88 23.70
C ALA A 193 -5.93 2.03 24.03
N LEU A 194 -6.82 1.79 23.07
CA LEU A 194 -8.27 1.82 23.28
C LEU A 194 -8.77 0.71 24.23
N ARG A 195 -8.05 -0.40 24.39
CA ARG A 195 -8.36 -1.46 25.37
C ARG A 195 -7.65 -1.29 26.71
N HIS A 196 -6.86 -0.21 26.87
CA HIS A 196 -6.00 0.02 28.04
C HIS A 196 -4.98 -1.11 28.27
N GLU A 197 -4.56 -1.79 27.21
CA GLU A 197 -3.53 -2.84 27.22
C GLU A 197 -2.13 -2.23 26.98
N PRO A 198 -1.05 -2.81 27.53
CA PRO A 198 0.30 -2.32 27.30
C PRO A 198 0.69 -2.31 25.82
N ILE A 199 1.40 -1.27 25.39
CA ILE A 199 1.94 -1.13 24.04
C ILE A 199 3.38 -1.67 24.03
N GLY A 200 3.60 -2.82 23.37
CA GLY A 200 4.94 -3.39 23.21
C GLY A 200 5.71 -2.73 22.06
N ILE A 201 6.88 -2.20 22.35
CA ILE A 201 7.82 -1.62 21.39
C ILE A 201 9.07 -2.49 21.36
N HIS A 202 9.46 -2.97 20.15
CA HIS A 202 10.70 -3.71 19.99
C HIS A 202 11.91 -2.77 20.04
N GLY A 203 12.91 -3.12 20.89
CA GLY A 203 14.09 -2.29 21.11
C GLY A 203 13.80 -1.03 21.95
N ASP A 204 14.58 0.02 21.70
CA ASP A 204 14.50 1.30 22.42
C ASP A 204 13.38 2.24 21.89
N GLY A 205 12.71 1.87 20.80
CA GLY A 205 11.70 2.70 20.15
C GLY A 205 12.26 3.87 19.30
N GLY A 206 13.58 4.01 19.24
CA GLY A 206 14.26 5.05 18.46
C GLY A 206 14.34 4.78 16.95
N GLN A 207 13.90 3.60 16.48
CA GLN A 207 13.81 3.33 15.04
C GLN A 207 12.74 4.24 14.42
N THR A 208 13.09 4.84 13.26
CA THR A 208 12.23 5.83 12.62
C THR A 208 11.59 5.33 11.34
N ARG A 209 10.37 5.79 11.07
CA ARG A 209 9.60 5.47 9.86
C ARG A 209 8.99 6.73 9.27
N ASP A 210 8.87 6.75 7.96
CA ASP A 210 8.08 7.73 7.23
C ASP A 210 6.65 7.19 7.13
N PHE A 211 5.75 7.71 7.97
CA PHE A 211 4.35 7.32 8.01
C PHE A 211 3.55 8.18 7.03
N VAL A 212 2.75 7.57 6.17
CA VAL A 212 1.90 8.25 5.21
C VAL A 212 0.45 7.81 5.34
N HIS A 213 -0.48 8.77 5.41
CA HIS A 213 -1.89 8.46 5.56
C HIS A 213 -2.48 7.88 4.26
N VAL A 214 -3.41 6.94 4.40
CA VAL A 214 -4.00 6.23 3.25
C VAL A 214 -4.68 7.15 2.24
N THR A 215 -5.24 8.29 2.66
CA THR A 215 -5.84 9.25 1.74
C THR A 215 -4.82 9.90 0.80
N ASP A 216 -3.59 10.10 1.25
CA ASP A 216 -2.51 10.61 0.40
C ASP A 216 -1.98 9.51 -0.54
N ILE A 217 -1.95 8.25 -0.11
CA ILE A 217 -1.67 7.12 -1.00
C ILE A 217 -2.71 7.04 -2.13
N VAL A 218 -3.99 7.15 -1.77
CA VAL A 218 -5.09 7.18 -2.76
C VAL A 218 -4.94 8.37 -3.72
N GLY A 219 -4.61 9.54 -3.18
CA GLY A 219 -4.32 10.72 -3.99
C GLY A 219 -3.17 10.54 -4.96
N ALA A 220 -2.06 9.90 -4.53
CA ALA A 220 -0.91 9.59 -5.38
C ALA A 220 -1.26 8.56 -6.46
N LEU A 221 -2.02 7.51 -6.11
CA LEU A 221 -2.51 6.51 -7.07
C LEU A 221 -3.37 7.17 -8.15
N ALA A 222 -4.38 7.95 -7.75
CA ALA A 222 -5.30 8.62 -8.68
C ALA A 222 -4.56 9.62 -9.57
N TYR A 223 -3.61 10.37 -8.99
CA TYR A 223 -2.77 11.30 -9.76
C TYR A 223 -1.92 10.58 -10.81
N ALA A 224 -1.26 9.48 -10.42
CA ALA A 224 -0.44 8.68 -11.32
C ALA A 224 -1.26 8.06 -12.47
N GLY A 225 -2.48 7.60 -12.20
CA GLY A 225 -3.38 7.06 -13.22
C GLY A 225 -3.86 8.13 -14.21
N ALA A 226 -4.15 9.34 -13.73
CA ALA A 226 -4.60 10.46 -14.56
C ALA A 226 -3.47 11.10 -15.40
N SER A 227 -2.20 10.95 -14.95
CA SER A 227 -1.05 11.62 -15.58
C SER A 227 -0.49 10.79 -16.72
N ALA A 228 -0.68 11.22 -17.96
CA ALA A 228 -0.19 10.52 -19.15
C ALA A 228 1.34 10.39 -19.17
N ASP A 229 2.05 11.45 -18.74
CA ASP A 229 3.51 11.54 -18.81
C ASP A 229 4.23 11.00 -17.56
N MET A 230 3.49 10.56 -16.54
CA MET A 230 4.08 10.03 -15.32
C MET A 230 4.45 8.56 -15.53
N HIS A 231 5.72 8.28 -15.81
CA HIS A 231 6.28 6.94 -16.04
C HIS A 231 7.40 6.59 -15.07
N GLY A 232 7.64 5.27 -14.90
CA GLY A 232 8.69 4.74 -14.03
C GLY A 232 8.29 4.71 -12.58
N THR A 233 9.25 4.89 -11.66
CA THR A 233 9.09 4.64 -10.23
C THR A 233 9.12 5.93 -9.43
N TYR A 234 8.26 6.04 -8.41
CA TYR A 234 8.16 7.19 -7.51
C TYR A 234 7.98 6.73 -6.06
N ASN A 235 8.67 7.36 -5.14
CA ASN A 235 8.45 7.18 -3.72
C ASN A 235 7.20 7.92 -3.26
N VAL A 236 6.40 7.29 -2.40
CA VAL A 236 5.23 7.92 -1.78
C VAL A 236 5.38 7.83 -0.26
N GLY A 237 5.74 8.96 0.33
CA GLY A 237 5.93 9.17 1.76
C GLY A 237 5.67 10.63 2.10
N TYR A 238 5.85 11.01 3.36
CA TYR A 238 5.79 12.41 3.79
C TYR A 238 7.12 13.15 3.63
N GLY A 239 8.24 12.41 3.52
CA GLY A 239 9.57 13.00 3.60
C GLY A 239 9.92 13.50 5.01
N ARG A 240 9.26 12.96 6.04
CA ARG A 240 9.53 13.21 7.46
C ARG A 240 9.47 11.91 8.23
N SER A 241 10.48 11.66 9.05
CA SER A 241 10.52 10.46 9.90
C SER A 241 10.00 10.76 11.30
N GLN A 242 9.35 9.75 11.88
CA GLN A 242 8.90 9.73 13.27
C GLN A 242 9.38 8.44 13.93
N SER A 243 9.83 8.49 15.17
CA SER A 243 10.22 7.29 15.91
C SER A 243 8.99 6.48 16.34
N ILE A 244 9.20 5.19 16.57
CA ILE A 244 8.13 4.31 17.06
C ILE A 244 7.67 4.72 18.47
N LEU A 245 8.59 5.24 19.29
CA LEU A 245 8.26 5.75 20.62
C LEU A 245 7.38 7.01 20.54
N GLU A 246 7.73 7.99 19.69
CA GLU A 246 6.90 9.19 19.47
C GLU A 246 5.52 8.83 18.91
N LEU A 247 5.44 7.86 18.00
CA LEU A 247 4.18 7.33 17.49
C LEU A 247 3.29 6.78 18.61
N ALA A 248 3.86 5.94 19.50
CA ALA A 248 3.13 5.35 20.62
C ALA A 248 2.63 6.43 21.60
N GLN A 249 3.47 7.41 21.91
CA GLN A 249 3.12 8.53 22.80
C GLN A 249 1.98 9.37 22.20
N GLU A 250 2.03 9.67 20.90
CA GLU A 250 0.97 10.42 20.22
C GLU A 250 -0.36 9.65 20.18
N ILE A 251 -0.32 8.33 19.95
CA ILE A 251 -1.52 7.48 20.02
C ILE A 251 -2.10 7.45 21.44
N LEU A 252 -1.27 7.35 22.49
CA LEU A 252 -1.74 7.42 23.87
C LEU A 252 -2.42 8.77 24.16
N ARG A 253 -1.82 9.86 23.70
CA ARG A 253 -2.40 11.21 23.82
C ARG A 253 -3.76 11.33 23.13
N LEU A 254 -3.87 10.86 21.88
CA LEU A 254 -5.10 10.92 21.07
C LEU A 254 -6.23 10.03 21.61
N THR A 255 -5.87 8.89 22.18
CA THR A 255 -6.85 7.95 22.78
C THR A 255 -7.25 8.34 24.19
N GLY A 256 -6.48 9.18 24.89
CA GLY A 256 -6.60 9.46 26.32
C GLY A 256 -6.20 8.26 27.19
N SER A 257 -5.50 7.27 26.62
CA SER A 257 -5.13 6.04 27.32
C SER A 257 -3.94 6.24 28.23
N LYS A 258 -3.97 5.55 29.38
CA LYS A 258 -2.86 5.46 30.34
C LYS A 258 -2.09 4.13 30.21
N SER A 259 -2.20 3.44 29.06
CA SER A 259 -1.47 2.19 28.83
C SER A 259 0.03 2.38 29.00
N ALA A 260 0.69 1.42 29.62
CA ALA A 260 2.14 1.40 29.74
C ALA A 260 2.79 1.14 28.36
N ILE A 261 3.96 1.70 28.14
CA ILE A 261 4.86 1.32 27.03
C ILE A 261 5.85 0.30 27.59
N GLU A 262 5.91 -0.86 26.97
CA GLU A 262 6.82 -1.95 27.32
C GLU A 262 7.85 -2.16 26.24
N HIS A 263 9.13 -2.21 26.61
CA HIS A 263 10.23 -2.48 25.68
C HIS A 263 10.46 -3.98 25.54
N LEU A 264 10.31 -4.49 24.33
CA LEU A 264 10.52 -5.90 23.98
C LEU A 264 11.91 -6.09 23.34
N PRO A 265 12.44 -7.31 23.27
CA PRO A 265 13.68 -7.57 22.57
C PRO A 265 13.67 -7.01 21.12
N PRO A 266 14.80 -6.49 20.61
CA PRO A 266 14.88 -6.02 19.23
C PRO A 266 14.49 -7.10 18.22
N ARG A 267 13.84 -6.70 17.12
CA ARG A 267 13.57 -7.62 16.01
C ARG A 267 14.81 -7.76 15.12
N ALA A 268 15.19 -8.99 14.81
CA ALA A 268 16.21 -9.24 13.82
C ALA A 268 15.77 -8.71 12.44
N GLY A 269 16.65 -8.00 11.75
CA GLY A 269 16.38 -7.45 10.42
C GLY A 269 15.47 -6.21 10.39
N ASP A 270 15.17 -5.60 11.55
CA ASP A 270 14.42 -4.34 11.57
C ASP A 270 15.30 -3.18 11.09
N VAL A 271 14.83 -2.46 10.08
CA VAL A 271 15.54 -1.30 9.50
C VAL A 271 15.52 -0.16 10.53
N ARG A 272 16.71 0.38 10.89
CA ARG A 272 16.79 1.45 11.90
C ARG A 272 16.12 2.75 11.45
N HIS A 273 16.37 3.19 10.20
CA HIS A 273 15.84 4.45 9.68
C HIS A 273 15.25 4.26 8.28
N SER A 274 14.01 4.72 8.10
CA SER A 274 13.32 4.71 6.82
C SER A 274 12.67 6.08 6.59
N LEU A 275 13.13 6.77 5.52
CA LEU A 275 12.70 8.11 5.14
C LEU A 275 12.67 8.20 3.61
N ALA A 276 11.58 8.68 3.03
CA ALA A 276 11.45 8.90 1.60
C ALA A 276 12.13 10.20 1.16
N SER A 277 12.86 10.19 0.04
CA SER A 277 12.93 11.39 -0.80
C SER A 277 11.63 11.48 -1.60
N THR A 278 10.94 12.60 -1.48
CA THR A 278 9.68 12.88 -2.19
C THR A 278 9.86 13.82 -3.37
N GLU A 279 11.09 14.25 -3.65
CA GLU A 279 11.43 15.27 -4.65
C GLU A 279 10.91 14.93 -6.04
N ARG A 280 11.06 13.67 -6.47
CA ARG A 280 10.62 13.23 -7.79
C ARG A 280 9.10 13.33 -7.95
N LEU A 281 8.34 12.92 -6.94
CA LEU A 281 6.88 12.98 -6.96
C LEU A 281 6.36 14.43 -6.85
N LEU A 282 7.02 15.26 -6.03
CA LEU A 282 6.72 16.70 -5.95
C LEU A 282 6.99 17.39 -7.28
N SER A 283 8.11 17.09 -7.94
CA SER A 283 8.46 17.64 -9.26
C SER A 283 7.50 17.18 -10.36
N ALA A 284 6.87 15.99 -10.20
CA ALA A 284 5.80 15.53 -11.07
C ALA A 284 4.46 16.24 -10.81
N GLY A 285 4.38 17.14 -9.83
CA GLY A 285 3.21 17.99 -9.53
C GLY A 285 2.28 17.46 -8.44
N TRP A 286 2.59 16.32 -7.81
CA TRP A 286 1.78 15.80 -6.70
C TRP A 286 2.45 16.04 -5.34
N LYS A 287 1.63 16.37 -4.34
CA LYS A 287 2.05 16.53 -2.94
C LYS A 287 0.98 16.00 -1.99
N PRO A 288 1.37 15.49 -0.80
CA PRO A 288 0.42 15.06 0.23
C PRO A 288 -0.42 16.25 0.71
N LYS A 289 -1.66 15.96 1.10
CA LYS A 289 -2.63 16.95 1.62
C LYS A 289 -2.88 16.82 3.11
N SER A 290 -2.66 15.62 3.68
CA SER A 290 -2.84 15.35 5.10
C SER A 290 -1.57 15.65 5.91
N SER A 291 -1.63 15.51 7.22
CA SER A 291 -0.47 15.40 8.10
C SER A 291 -0.53 14.08 8.87
N VAL A 292 0.59 13.62 9.42
CA VAL A 292 0.61 12.41 10.27
C VAL A 292 -0.36 12.59 11.45
N GLN A 293 -0.37 13.77 12.06
CA GLN A 293 -1.22 14.08 13.22
C GLN A 293 -2.72 14.02 12.86
N SER A 294 -3.13 14.66 11.75
CA SER A 294 -4.53 14.61 11.31
C SER A 294 -4.96 13.19 10.92
N GLY A 295 -4.09 12.45 10.22
CA GLY A 295 -4.35 11.07 9.85
C GLY A 295 -4.44 10.12 11.04
N LEU A 296 -3.59 10.29 12.07
CA LEU A 296 -3.68 9.52 13.31
C LEU A 296 -4.97 9.82 14.06
N ALA A 297 -5.39 11.08 14.16
CA ALA A 297 -6.65 11.46 14.80
C ALA A 297 -7.86 10.82 14.11
N GLU A 298 -7.92 10.86 12.76
CA GLU A 298 -8.96 10.20 11.96
C GLU A 298 -8.94 8.68 12.19
N THR A 299 -7.75 8.07 12.19
CA THR A 299 -7.61 6.64 12.38
C THR A 299 -8.06 6.20 13.78
N VAL A 300 -7.68 6.93 14.82
CA VAL A 300 -8.12 6.67 16.21
C VAL A 300 -9.65 6.75 16.32
N GLU A 301 -10.27 7.78 15.73
CA GLU A 301 -11.71 7.94 15.76
C GLU A 301 -12.44 6.79 15.04
N TYR A 302 -11.95 6.37 13.89
CA TYR A 302 -12.46 5.19 13.19
C TYR A 302 -12.43 3.92 14.07
N PHE A 303 -11.30 3.66 14.74
CA PHE A 303 -11.18 2.50 15.62
C PHE A 303 -12.05 2.61 16.88
N ARG A 304 -12.32 3.81 17.37
CA ARG A 304 -13.23 4.06 18.50
C ARG A 304 -14.67 3.71 18.11
N GLN A 305 -15.11 4.09 16.92
CA GLN A 305 -16.44 3.78 16.39
C GLN A 305 -16.67 2.29 16.14
N LEU A 306 -15.64 1.53 15.78
CA LEU A 306 -15.74 0.07 15.61
C LEU A 306 -15.95 -0.69 16.95
N LYS A 307 -15.67 -0.05 18.08
CA LYS A 307 -15.87 -0.63 19.43
C LYS A 307 -17.22 -0.29 20.06
N ALA A 308 -17.86 0.77 19.58
CA ALA A 308 -19.20 1.17 20.01
C ALA A 308 -20.26 0.32 19.30
#